data_cc594f63a543860db5db6e0c6b2c1bd5
#
_entry.id   cc594f63a543860db5db6e0c6b2c1bd5
#
_cell.length_a   1.000
_cell.length_b   1.000
_cell.length_c   1.000
_cell.angle_alpha   90.00
_cell.angle_beta   90.00
_cell.angle_gamma   90.00
#
_symmetry.space_group_name_H-M   'P 1'
#
loop_
_entity.id
_entity.type
_entity.pdbx_description
1 polymer ?
#
loop_
_entity_poly.entity_id
_entity_poly.type
_entity_poly.pdbx_seq_one_letter_code
_entity_poly.pdbx_strand_id
1 'polypeptide(L)'
;VIAALMPTYNRADLAFERGEGARLWTEDGRRFLDFGSGIATSSVGHAHPHLVTAIAEQAAKVMHVSNLYRVPQAERLAARHVAASFADSVFFCNSGAEANEGMIKAMRKTMAETGRGERYRMITFEGAFHGRTLATLAATGNAKYLEGFGPKVDGFDQVPFGNMNAVRDAIGPATAGIIIEPVQGEGGVRPAELRFLRELRAVADEFGLLLGLDEVQIGMGRSGKLWAHQWAGIEPDVMSAAKGIGGGFPLGAILAKEHVAKHLKPGTHGTTYGGNPLACAAGNAVLDIILAPGFLDGVDRVARHLWRGLLALAERNPDLVEDVRGAGLLLGIKLREGFLNTDLQAAAVAEGLLSVAAGQNVLRLAPPLIITEAEANEALDLLARGLNRLRAATSIPKAAAQ
;
A
#
# COMPACT_ATOMS: atom_id res chain seq x y z
N VAL A 1 27.78 16.12 15.37
CA VAL A 1 27.94 14.68 15.08
C VAL A 1 26.60 14.17 14.54
N ILE A 2 26.61 13.52 13.38
CA ILE A 2 25.41 12.91 12.82
C ILE A 2 25.09 11.61 13.58
N ALA A 3 23.81 11.29 13.76
CA ALA A 3 23.39 10.02 14.37
C ALA A 3 23.83 8.81 13.54
N ALA A 4 24.05 7.66 14.18
CA ALA A 4 24.43 6.43 13.49
C ALA A 4 23.37 5.97 12.46
N LEU A 5 22.09 6.25 12.74
CA LEU A 5 21.01 6.10 11.75
C LEU A 5 20.91 7.38 10.91
N MET A 6 20.94 7.23 9.59
CA MET A 6 20.75 8.36 8.68
C MET A 6 19.43 9.10 8.98
N PRO A 7 19.43 10.45 8.98
CA PRO A 7 18.26 11.25 9.36
C PRO A 7 17.23 11.38 8.20
N THR A 8 16.88 10.27 7.60
CA THR A 8 15.91 10.21 6.48
C THR A 8 14.46 10.28 6.94
N TYR A 9 14.21 10.14 8.24
CA TYR A 9 12.87 10.17 8.83
C TYR A 9 12.81 11.15 10.00
N ASN A 10 11.71 11.89 10.10
CA ASN A 10 11.37 12.65 11.30
C ASN A 10 10.65 11.69 12.28
N ARG A 11 11.42 11.04 13.17
CA ARG A 11 10.90 10.04 14.11
C ARG A 11 10.22 10.71 15.30
N ALA A 12 9.01 10.21 15.66
CA ALA A 12 8.43 10.51 16.96
C ALA A 12 9.30 9.86 18.07
N ASP A 13 9.36 10.49 19.21
CA ASP A 13 10.04 9.94 20.40
C ASP A 13 9.19 8.86 21.07
N LEU A 14 9.02 7.75 20.36
CA LEU A 14 8.28 6.56 20.77
C LEU A 14 9.09 5.31 20.42
N ALA A 15 9.36 4.48 21.41
CA ALA A 15 9.97 3.16 21.25
C ALA A 15 8.97 2.09 21.74
N PHE A 16 8.62 1.16 20.85
CA PHE A 16 7.67 0.10 21.16
C PHE A 16 8.42 -1.20 21.47
N GLU A 17 8.13 -1.78 22.63
CA GLU A 17 8.72 -3.04 23.08
C GLU A 17 7.83 -4.25 22.73
N ARG A 18 6.51 -4.09 22.81
CA ARG A 18 5.55 -5.18 22.63
C ARG A 18 4.37 -4.75 21.76
N GLY A 19 3.85 -5.71 20.98
CA GLY A 19 2.62 -5.56 20.22
C GLY A 19 1.72 -6.79 20.35
N GLU A 20 0.39 -6.57 20.33
CA GLU A 20 -0.63 -7.63 20.35
C GLU A 20 -1.89 -7.13 19.62
N GLY A 21 -2.35 -7.85 18.62
CA GLY A 21 -3.49 -7.43 17.82
C GLY A 21 -3.28 -6.05 17.21
N ALA A 22 -4.18 -5.12 17.45
CA ALA A 22 -4.10 -3.74 16.99
C ALA A 22 -3.40 -2.80 18.00
N ARG A 23 -2.66 -3.31 18.98
CA ARG A 23 -2.10 -2.52 20.07
C ARG A 23 -0.59 -2.63 20.15
N LEU A 24 0.04 -1.53 20.56
CA LEU A 24 1.47 -1.42 20.82
C LEU A 24 1.69 -0.85 22.22
N TRP A 25 2.76 -1.27 22.88
CA TRP A 25 3.19 -0.77 24.19
C TRP A 25 4.63 -0.32 24.13
N THR A 26 4.91 0.84 24.73
CA THR A 26 6.26 1.34 24.94
C THR A 26 6.87 0.71 26.21
N GLU A 27 8.20 0.82 26.37
CA GLU A 27 8.92 0.34 27.57
C GLU A 27 8.39 0.95 28.88
N ASP A 28 7.95 2.22 28.84
CA ASP A 28 7.34 2.92 29.98
C ASP A 28 5.86 2.56 30.22
N GLY A 29 5.33 1.57 29.48
CA GLY A 29 4.00 0.99 29.68
C GLY A 29 2.86 1.77 29.03
N ARG A 30 3.09 2.85 28.26
CA ARG A 30 2.04 3.53 27.50
C ARG A 30 1.49 2.61 26.42
N ARG A 31 0.16 2.56 26.32
CA ARG A 31 -0.55 1.76 25.34
C ARG A 31 -1.07 2.63 24.20
N PHE A 32 -0.89 2.16 22.99
CA PHE A 32 -1.38 2.81 21.77
C PHE A 32 -2.26 1.86 20.97
N LEU A 33 -3.33 2.39 20.40
CA LEU A 33 -4.10 1.72 19.36
C LEU A 33 -3.47 2.06 18.00
N ASP A 34 -3.04 1.03 17.23
CA ASP A 34 -2.27 1.21 16.00
C ASP A 34 -3.17 1.20 14.77
N PHE A 35 -3.50 2.39 14.28
CA PHE A 35 -4.19 2.60 13.02
C PHE A 35 -3.24 3.04 11.88
N GLY A 36 -1.94 2.83 12.07
CA GLY A 36 -0.90 2.97 11.04
C GLY A 36 -0.40 1.63 10.51
N SER A 37 -0.37 0.60 11.37
CA SER A 37 0.04 -0.79 11.07
C SER A 37 1.37 -0.87 10.30
N GLY A 38 2.37 -0.05 10.69
CA GLY A 38 3.64 0.01 9.94
C GLY A 38 3.47 0.47 8.47
N ILE A 39 2.54 1.38 8.23
CA ILE A 39 2.09 1.82 6.89
C ILE A 39 1.40 0.67 6.13
N ALA A 40 0.34 0.12 6.74
CA ALA A 40 -0.49 -0.96 6.21
C ALA A 40 0.23 -2.32 5.98
N THR A 41 1.34 -2.57 6.68
CA THR A 41 2.10 -3.84 6.55
C THR A 41 1.63 -4.92 7.52
N SER A 42 1.34 -4.57 8.78
CA SER A 42 0.90 -5.52 9.81
C SER A 42 -0.60 -5.85 9.64
N SER A 43 -0.93 -6.47 8.47
CA SER A 43 -2.31 -6.72 8.06
C SER A 43 -3.10 -7.60 9.05
N VAL A 44 -2.44 -8.56 9.67
CA VAL A 44 -3.04 -9.48 10.65
C VAL A 44 -2.76 -9.08 12.10
N GLY A 45 -2.31 -7.83 12.31
CA GLY A 45 -1.96 -7.29 13.62
C GLY A 45 -0.59 -7.73 14.12
N HIS A 46 -0.25 -7.23 15.30
CA HIS A 46 1.01 -7.53 15.96
C HIS A 46 0.96 -8.88 16.66
N ALA A 47 2.06 -9.63 16.57
CA ALA A 47 2.28 -10.92 17.24
C ALA A 47 1.13 -11.93 17.05
N HIS A 48 0.53 -11.98 15.85
CA HIS A 48 -0.54 -12.95 15.57
C HIS A 48 -0.04 -14.38 15.79
N PRO A 49 -0.65 -15.20 16.65
CA PRO A 49 -0.09 -16.50 17.06
C PRO A 49 0.24 -17.43 15.88
N HIS A 50 -0.65 -17.55 14.90
CA HIS A 50 -0.42 -18.40 13.72
C HIS A 50 0.77 -17.92 12.89
N LEU A 51 0.90 -16.62 12.68
CA LEU A 51 2.03 -16.03 11.94
C LEU A 51 3.36 -16.24 12.69
N VAL A 52 3.37 -15.96 14.00
CA VAL A 52 4.56 -16.16 14.85
C VAL A 52 5.00 -17.61 14.84
N THR A 53 4.07 -18.56 15.00
CA THR A 53 4.37 -20.01 14.95
C THR A 53 4.98 -20.41 13.60
N ALA A 54 4.37 -19.98 12.47
CA ALA A 54 4.86 -20.31 11.14
C ALA A 54 6.29 -19.78 10.89
N ILE A 55 6.57 -18.54 11.35
CA ILE A 55 7.90 -17.93 11.26
C ILE A 55 8.90 -18.71 12.13
N ALA A 56 8.57 -18.98 13.39
CA ALA A 56 9.46 -19.68 14.33
C ALA A 56 9.80 -21.10 13.85
N GLU A 57 8.82 -21.87 13.42
CA GLU A 57 9.02 -23.22 12.88
C GLU A 57 9.85 -23.22 11.61
N GLN A 58 9.64 -22.27 10.70
CA GLN A 58 10.44 -22.19 9.47
C GLN A 58 11.85 -21.70 9.75
N ALA A 59 12.04 -20.75 10.66
CA ALA A 59 13.34 -20.26 11.09
C ALA A 59 14.20 -21.38 11.69
N ALA A 60 13.59 -22.31 12.45
CA ALA A 60 14.25 -23.47 13.02
C ALA A 60 14.66 -24.53 11.97
N LYS A 61 14.14 -24.47 10.76
CA LYS A 61 14.48 -25.40 9.65
C LYS A 61 15.52 -24.81 8.72
N VAL A 62 15.11 -23.81 7.94
CA VAL A 62 15.95 -23.09 6.99
C VAL A 62 15.34 -21.73 6.67
N MET A 63 16.11 -20.64 6.85
CA MET A 63 15.65 -19.30 6.59
C MET A 63 15.76 -18.92 5.11
N HIS A 64 16.85 -19.29 4.46
CA HIS A 64 17.15 -18.89 3.10
C HIS A 64 17.92 -20.00 2.35
N VAL A 65 17.55 -20.15 1.09
CA VAL A 65 18.32 -20.83 0.06
C VAL A 65 18.25 -19.99 -1.22
N SER A 66 19.13 -20.20 -2.16
CA SER A 66 19.07 -19.52 -3.46
C SER A 66 17.85 -19.96 -4.29
N ASN A 67 17.34 -19.08 -5.14
CA ASN A 67 16.36 -19.41 -6.19
C ASN A 67 16.92 -20.37 -7.27
N LEU A 68 18.19 -20.79 -7.14
CA LEU A 68 18.76 -21.90 -7.91
C LEU A 68 18.18 -23.26 -7.49
N TYR A 69 17.52 -23.32 -6.35
CA TYR A 69 16.91 -24.53 -5.81
C TYR A 69 15.39 -24.35 -5.68
N ARG A 70 14.68 -25.46 -5.63
CA ARG A 70 13.23 -25.44 -5.34
C ARG A 70 12.97 -25.00 -3.89
N VAL A 71 11.99 -24.15 -3.71
CA VAL A 71 11.51 -23.66 -2.41
C VAL A 71 10.04 -24.04 -2.25
N PRO A 72 9.73 -25.18 -1.58
CA PRO A 72 8.34 -25.66 -1.46
C PRO A 72 7.37 -24.63 -0.87
N GLN A 73 7.83 -23.80 0.08
CA GLN A 73 7.01 -22.72 0.66
C GLN A 73 6.65 -21.66 -0.38
N ALA A 74 7.57 -21.30 -1.29
CA ALA A 74 7.33 -20.36 -2.37
C ALA A 74 6.39 -20.96 -3.43
N GLU A 75 6.61 -22.22 -3.81
CA GLU A 75 5.73 -22.93 -4.76
C GLU A 75 4.29 -23.00 -4.23
N ARG A 76 4.11 -23.34 -2.95
CA ARG A 76 2.80 -23.35 -2.28
C ARG A 76 2.17 -21.96 -2.26
N LEU A 77 2.93 -20.93 -1.87
CA LEU A 77 2.43 -19.56 -1.79
C LEU A 77 2.03 -19.04 -3.18
N ALA A 78 2.84 -19.31 -4.22
CA ALA A 78 2.53 -18.94 -5.60
C ALA A 78 1.25 -19.60 -6.09
N ALA A 79 1.11 -20.91 -5.91
CA ALA A 79 -0.09 -21.65 -6.29
C ALA A 79 -1.37 -21.09 -5.63
N ARG A 80 -1.27 -20.66 -4.37
CA ARG A 80 -2.38 -20.04 -3.64
C ARG A 80 -2.74 -18.66 -4.17
N HIS A 81 -1.74 -17.84 -4.49
CA HIS A 81 -1.98 -16.53 -5.11
C HIS A 81 -2.60 -16.68 -6.50
N VAL A 82 -2.13 -17.62 -7.31
CA VAL A 82 -2.72 -17.94 -8.61
C VAL A 82 -4.19 -18.36 -8.45
N ALA A 83 -4.47 -19.27 -7.54
CA ALA A 83 -5.85 -19.75 -7.29
C ALA A 83 -6.80 -18.64 -6.77
N ALA A 84 -6.26 -17.58 -6.16
CA ALA A 84 -7.02 -16.50 -5.54
C ALA A 84 -6.96 -15.16 -6.31
N SER A 85 -6.45 -15.15 -7.54
CA SER A 85 -6.31 -13.94 -8.36
C SER A 85 -6.54 -14.23 -9.85
N PHE A 86 -6.29 -13.22 -10.68
CA PHE A 86 -6.32 -13.29 -12.14
C PHE A 86 -5.04 -13.91 -12.75
N ALA A 87 -3.98 -14.06 -11.93
CA ALA A 87 -2.65 -14.35 -12.41
C ALA A 87 -2.45 -15.86 -12.69
N ASP A 88 -1.56 -16.14 -13.65
CA ASP A 88 -1.12 -17.51 -13.97
C ASP A 88 0.25 -17.83 -13.34
N SER A 89 0.99 -16.79 -12.94
CA SER A 89 2.33 -16.95 -12.37
C SER A 89 2.69 -15.82 -11.40
N VAL A 90 3.60 -16.12 -10.46
CA VAL A 90 4.06 -15.20 -9.41
C VAL A 90 5.58 -15.20 -9.35
N PHE A 91 6.17 -14.02 -9.23
CA PHE A 91 7.56 -13.81 -8.85
C PHE A 91 7.62 -13.12 -7.50
N PHE A 92 8.38 -13.67 -6.54
CA PHE A 92 8.54 -13.07 -5.21
C PHE A 92 9.77 -12.19 -5.12
N CYS A 93 9.64 -11.08 -4.39
CA CYS A 93 10.69 -10.14 -4.01
C CYS A 93 10.52 -9.72 -2.54
N ASN A 94 11.13 -8.62 -2.08
CA ASN A 94 11.17 -8.28 -0.66
C ASN A 94 10.41 -7.01 -0.30
N SER A 95 10.02 -6.21 -1.28
CA SER A 95 9.42 -4.90 -1.07
C SER A 95 8.49 -4.49 -2.20
N GLY A 96 7.64 -3.46 -1.95
CA GLY A 96 6.80 -2.87 -2.98
C GLY A 96 7.59 -2.19 -4.09
N ALA A 97 8.73 -1.57 -3.77
CA ALA A 97 9.60 -0.96 -4.78
C ALA A 97 10.16 -2.02 -5.74
N GLU A 98 10.65 -3.15 -5.22
CA GLU A 98 11.11 -4.27 -6.06
C GLU A 98 9.98 -4.87 -6.89
N ALA A 99 8.77 -5.00 -6.32
CA ALA A 99 7.60 -5.50 -7.05
C ALA A 99 7.21 -4.56 -8.20
N ASN A 100 7.24 -3.25 -8.00
CA ASN A 100 6.96 -2.26 -9.04
C ASN A 100 8.08 -2.19 -10.09
N GLU A 101 9.35 -2.27 -9.70
CA GLU A 101 10.48 -2.40 -10.65
C GLU A 101 10.30 -3.64 -11.54
N GLY A 102 9.95 -4.77 -10.93
CA GLY A 102 9.72 -6.00 -11.66
C GLY A 102 8.49 -5.93 -12.57
N MET A 103 7.40 -5.29 -12.15
CA MET A 103 6.21 -5.02 -12.96
C MET A 103 6.56 -4.18 -14.19
N ILE A 104 7.28 -3.06 -14.01
CA ILE A 104 7.74 -2.19 -15.10
C ILE A 104 8.61 -2.99 -16.08
N LYS A 105 9.56 -3.77 -15.56
CA LYS A 105 10.44 -4.63 -16.37
C LYS A 105 9.65 -5.69 -17.14
N ALA A 106 8.66 -6.34 -16.51
CA ALA A 106 7.81 -7.33 -17.15
C ALA A 106 7.03 -6.74 -18.32
N MET A 107 6.43 -5.56 -18.13
CA MET A 107 5.69 -4.85 -19.18
C MET A 107 6.61 -4.49 -20.36
N ARG A 108 7.78 -3.88 -20.11
CA ARG A 108 8.77 -3.53 -21.13
C ARG A 108 9.28 -4.78 -21.87
N LYS A 109 9.60 -5.85 -21.12
CA LYS A 109 10.08 -7.10 -21.69
C LYS A 109 9.05 -7.76 -22.59
N THR A 110 7.78 -7.74 -22.20
CA THR A 110 6.67 -8.26 -23.02
C THR A 110 6.58 -7.52 -24.35
N MET A 111 6.68 -6.19 -24.35
CA MET A 111 6.66 -5.41 -25.59
C MET A 111 7.86 -5.76 -26.49
N ALA A 112 9.07 -5.85 -25.93
CA ALA A 112 10.26 -6.22 -26.70
C ALA A 112 10.16 -7.63 -27.31
N GLU A 113 9.74 -8.64 -26.53
CA GLU A 113 9.63 -10.02 -26.99
C GLU A 113 8.47 -10.25 -27.99
N THR A 114 7.52 -9.31 -28.06
CA THR A 114 6.41 -9.35 -29.03
C THR A 114 6.64 -8.45 -30.26
N GLY A 115 7.90 -8.03 -30.50
CA GLY A 115 8.28 -7.23 -31.66
C GLY A 115 7.87 -5.76 -31.60
N ARG A 116 7.56 -5.25 -30.39
CA ARG A 116 7.14 -3.87 -30.13
C ARG A 116 8.08 -3.16 -29.16
N GLY A 117 9.39 -3.40 -29.30
CA GLY A 117 10.42 -2.90 -28.39
C GLY A 117 10.53 -1.37 -28.31
N GLU A 118 9.99 -0.64 -29.29
CA GLU A 118 9.84 0.81 -29.26
C GLU A 118 8.81 1.27 -28.22
N ARG A 119 7.89 0.39 -27.78
CA ARG A 119 6.93 0.66 -26.71
C ARG A 119 7.56 0.34 -25.35
N TYR A 120 7.99 1.37 -24.64
CA TYR A 120 8.63 1.24 -23.31
C TYR A 120 8.12 2.25 -22.29
N ARG A 121 7.32 3.24 -22.70
CA ARG A 121 6.79 4.28 -21.82
C ARG A 121 5.56 3.80 -21.07
N MET A 122 5.48 4.19 -19.81
CA MET A 122 4.33 3.91 -18.93
C MET A 122 3.58 5.20 -18.62
N ILE A 123 2.27 5.20 -18.81
CA ILE A 123 1.41 6.24 -18.27
C ILE A 123 1.24 5.97 -16.78
N THR A 124 1.52 6.96 -15.95
CA THR A 124 1.36 6.96 -14.50
C THR A 124 0.56 8.18 -14.06
N PHE A 125 0.20 8.27 -12.78
CA PHE A 125 -0.75 9.28 -12.33
C PHE A 125 -0.15 10.23 -11.30
N GLU A 126 -0.54 11.50 -11.37
CA GLU A 126 -0.21 12.50 -10.34
C GLU A 126 -0.70 12.06 -8.97
N GLY A 127 0.15 12.23 -7.96
CA GLY A 127 -0.12 11.79 -6.58
C GLY A 127 0.15 10.30 -6.32
N ALA A 128 0.66 9.55 -7.30
CA ALA A 128 1.04 8.16 -7.12
C ALA A 128 2.26 8.00 -6.20
N PHE A 129 2.40 6.80 -5.64
CA PHE A 129 3.59 6.37 -4.92
C PHE A 129 3.92 4.91 -5.26
N HIS A 130 4.96 4.70 -6.07
CA HIS A 130 5.36 3.37 -6.53
C HIS A 130 6.66 2.85 -5.91
N GLY A 131 7.35 3.65 -5.09
CA GLY A 131 8.58 3.26 -4.40
C GLY A 131 9.66 4.36 -4.37
N ARG A 132 10.85 3.97 -3.89
CA ARG A 132 12.00 4.86 -3.67
C ARG A 132 13.25 4.48 -4.48
N THR A 133 13.16 3.52 -5.39
CA THR A 133 14.20 3.25 -6.38
C THR A 133 14.11 4.26 -7.53
N LEU A 134 15.17 4.43 -8.32
CA LEU A 134 15.22 5.51 -9.33
C LEU A 134 14.09 5.41 -10.37
N ALA A 135 13.73 4.21 -10.85
CA ALA A 135 12.64 4.06 -11.79
C ALA A 135 11.26 4.22 -11.11
N THR A 136 11.07 3.69 -9.90
CA THR A 136 9.81 3.89 -9.18
C THR A 136 9.62 5.33 -8.71
N LEU A 137 10.69 6.08 -8.40
CA LEU A 137 10.64 7.53 -8.20
C LEU A 137 10.19 8.27 -9.46
N ALA A 138 10.72 7.87 -10.62
CA ALA A 138 10.33 8.45 -11.90
C ALA A 138 8.86 8.15 -12.23
N ALA A 139 8.39 6.92 -11.94
CA ALA A 139 6.99 6.53 -12.08
C ALA A 139 6.06 7.30 -11.12
N THR A 140 6.51 7.54 -9.87
CA THR A 140 5.82 8.36 -8.87
C THR A 140 5.67 9.82 -9.33
N GLY A 141 6.68 10.37 -9.98
CA GLY A 141 6.65 11.71 -10.57
C GLY A 141 6.58 12.88 -9.59
N ASN A 142 6.74 12.66 -8.29
CA ASN A 142 6.73 13.72 -7.28
C ASN A 142 8.06 14.49 -7.28
N ALA A 143 8.03 15.77 -7.65
CA ALA A 143 9.20 16.62 -7.75
C ALA A 143 10.04 16.66 -6.46
N LYS A 144 9.39 16.71 -5.29
CA LYS A 144 10.07 16.69 -3.98
C LYS A 144 10.89 15.42 -3.75
N TYR A 145 10.43 14.27 -4.25
CA TYR A 145 11.15 13.01 -4.09
C TYR A 145 12.24 12.81 -5.14
N LEU A 146 12.17 13.54 -6.26
CA LEU A 146 13.15 13.51 -7.34
C LEU A 146 14.30 14.52 -7.11
N GLU A 147 14.10 15.51 -6.24
CA GLU A 147 15.09 16.56 -5.96
C GLU A 147 16.42 15.94 -5.51
N GLY A 148 17.50 16.27 -6.22
CA GLY A 148 18.86 15.77 -5.95
C GLY A 148 19.16 14.36 -6.46
N PHE A 149 18.18 13.63 -7.03
CA PHE A 149 18.35 12.27 -7.55
C PHE A 149 18.29 12.18 -9.08
N GLY A 150 18.57 13.30 -9.76
CA GLY A 150 18.60 13.35 -11.23
C GLY A 150 19.83 12.68 -11.85
N PRO A 151 19.81 12.43 -13.19
CA PRO A 151 18.67 12.68 -14.07
C PRO A 151 17.49 11.70 -13.83
N LYS A 152 16.25 12.18 -14.03
CA LYS A 152 15.05 11.35 -13.94
C LYS A 152 15.15 10.21 -14.95
N VAL A 153 14.86 8.98 -14.53
CA VAL A 153 14.74 7.83 -15.44
C VAL A 153 13.61 8.10 -16.44
N ASP A 154 13.92 8.01 -17.73
CA ASP A 154 12.93 8.20 -18.80
C ASP A 154 11.95 7.03 -18.92
N GLY A 155 10.84 7.30 -19.61
CA GLY A 155 9.81 6.32 -19.92
C GLY A 155 8.59 6.36 -19.01
N PHE A 156 8.30 7.52 -18.40
CA PHE A 156 7.10 7.72 -17.57
C PHE A 156 6.41 9.04 -17.92
N ASP A 157 5.12 8.92 -18.27
CA ASP A 157 4.25 10.03 -18.63
C ASP A 157 3.19 10.20 -17.53
N GLN A 158 3.31 11.23 -16.70
CA GLN A 158 2.36 11.53 -15.64
C GLN A 158 1.15 12.26 -16.20
N VAL A 159 -0.05 11.78 -15.81
CA VAL A 159 -1.32 12.41 -16.15
C VAL A 159 -2.17 12.65 -14.88
N PRO A 160 -3.11 13.60 -14.88
CA PRO A 160 -4.02 13.80 -13.76
C PRO A 160 -4.83 12.54 -13.42
N PHE A 161 -4.89 12.20 -12.14
CA PHE A 161 -5.62 11.03 -11.65
C PHE A 161 -7.13 11.20 -11.87
N GLY A 162 -7.77 10.19 -12.47
CA GLY A 162 -9.20 10.20 -12.78
C GLY A 162 -9.57 10.89 -14.10
N ASN A 163 -8.60 11.40 -14.87
CA ASN A 163 -8.85 12.09 -16.13
C ASN A 163 -8.59 11.18 -17.36
N MET A 164 -9.65 10.58 -17.92
CA MET A 164 -9.55 9.68 -19.05
C MET A 164 -9.11 10.39 -20.34
N ASN A 165 -9.47 11.65 -20.54
CA ASN A 165 -9.02 12.41 -21.71
C ASN A 165 -7.50 12.58 -21.68
N ALA A 166 -6.94 12.95 -20.54
CA ALA A 166 -5.49 13.07 -20.38
C ALA A 166 -4.77 11.72 -20.57
N VAL A 167 -5.39 10.60 -20.17
CA VAL A 167 -4.85 9.25 -20.46
C VAL A 167 -4.79 9.01 -21.97
N ARG A 168 -5.89 9.27 -22.70
CA ARG A 168 -5.95 9.06 -24.16
C ARG A 168 -4.98 9.96 -24.90
N ASP A 169 -4.86 11.22 -24.49
CA ASP A 169 -3.93 12.20 -25.10
C ASP A 169 -2.45 11.81 -24.88
N ALA A 170 -2.12 11.11 -23.78
CA ALA A 170 -0.78 10.64 -23.49
C ALA A 170 -0.40 9.34 -24.24
N ILE A 171 -1.36 8.65 -24.87
CA ILE A 171 -1.07 7.44 -25.62
C ILE A 171 -0.39 7.80 -26.95
N GLY A 172 0.83 7.29 -27.13
CA GLY A 172 1.62 7.48 -28.35
C GLY A 172 2.28 6.19 -28.81
N PRO A 173 3.05 6.26 -29.92
CA PRO A 173 3.71 5.07 -30.49
C PRO A 173 4.64 4.34 -29.54
N ALA A 174 5.23 5.05 -28.57
CA ALA A 174 6.15 4.49 -27.57
C ALA A 174 5.44 4.01 -26.29
N THR A 175 4.13 4.16 -26.15
CA THR A 175 3.40 3.76 -24.95
C THR A 175 3.29 2.24 -24.86
N ALA A 176 3.81 1.66 -23.78
CA ALA A 176 3.76 0.24 -23.46
C ALA A 176 2.55 -0.12 -22.60
N GLY A 177 2.18 0.75 -21.66
CA GLY A 177 1.09 0.44 -20.76
C GLY A 177 0.79 1.54 -19.76
N ILE A 178 -0.11 1.21 -18.84
CA ILE A 178 -0.64 2.09 -17.80
C ILE A 178 -0.35 1.45 -16.45
N ILE A 179 0.14 2.21 -15.48
CA ILE A 179 0.33 1.77 -14.08
C ILE A 179 -0.49 2.67 -13.17
N ILE A 180 -1.34 2.07 -12.33
CA ILE A 180 -2.20 2.80 -11.41
C ILE A 180 -2.34 2.08 -10.06
N GLU A 181 -2.42 2.85 -8.97
CA GLU A 181 -2.93 2.38 -7.70
C GLU A 181 -4.46 2.45 -7.70
N PRO A 182 -5.21 1.37 -7.42
CA PRO A 182 -6.67 1.45 -7.27
C PRO A 182 -7.11 2.43 -6.18
N VAL A 183 -6.26 2.61 -5.15
CA VAL A 183 -6.37 3.66 -4.15
C VAL A 183 -4.99 4.24 -3.90
N GLN A 184 -4.77 5.49 -4.24
CA GLN A 184 -3.54 6.20 -3.93
C GLN A 184 -3.41 6.41 -2.42
N GLY A 185 -2.55 5.65 -1.76
CA GLY A 185 -2.38 5.74 -0.31
C GLY A 185 -1.64 6.99 0.12
N GLU A 186 -0.44 7.20 -0.43
CA GLU A 186 0.44 8.34 -0.09
C GLU A 186 -0.07 9.65 -0.68
N GLY A 187 -0.78 9.63 -1.80
CA GLY A 187 -1.36 10.78 -2.47
C GLY A 187 -2.58 11.38 -1.79
N GLY A 188 -2.91 10.95 -0.55
CA GLY A 188 -4.02 11.50 0.23
C GLY A 188 -5.25 10.60 0.27
N VAL A 189 -5.07 9.30 0.27
CA VAL A 189 -6.11 8.26 0.33
C VAL A 189 -7.20 8.51 -0.71
N ARG A 190 -6.81 8.45 -1.99
CA ARG A 190 -7.66 8.78 -3.14
C ARG A 190 -8.10 7.50 -3.88
N PRO A 191 -9.32 7.00 -3.68
CA PRO A 191 -9.84 5.90 -4.49
C PRO A 191 -10.04 6.34 -5.94
N ALA A 192 -9.66 5.47 -6.88
CA ALA A 192 -10.10 5.60 -8.27
C ALA A 192 -11.58 5.24 -8.36
N GLU A 193 -12.35 5.98 -9.14
CA GLU A 193 -13.72 5.59 -9.45
C GLU A 193 -13.71 4.22 -10.16
N LEU A 194 -14.63 3.34 -9.80
CA LEU A 194 -14.71 2.00 -10.40
C LEU A 194 -14.94 2.07 -11.92
N ARG A 195 -15.68 3.10 -12.38
CA ARG A 195 -15.86 3.39 -13.79
C ARG A 195 -14.52 3.71 -14.47
N PHE A 196 -13.70 4.57 -13.85
CA PHE A 196 -12.38 4.93 -14.41
C PHE A 196 -11.46 3.71 -14.55
N LEU A 197 -11.45 2.80 -13.57
CA LEU A 197 -10.68 1.56 -13.66
C LEU A 197 -11.15 0.67 -14.84
N ARG A 198 -12.47 0.58 -15.07
CA ARG A 198 -13.03 -0.15 -16.21
C ARG A 198 -12.64 0.51 -17.54
N GLU A 199 -12.70 1.83 -17.61
CA GLU A 199 -12.30 2.59 -18.79
C GLU A 199 -10.80 2.45 -19.08
N LEU A 200 -9.93 2.39 -18.05
CA LEU A 200 -8.51 2.11 -18.23
C LEU A 200 -8.27 0.72 -18.82
N ARG A 201 -9.00 -0.30 -18.36
CA ARG A 201 -8.91 -1.64 -18.95
C ARG A 201 -9.33 -1.62 -20.43
N ALA A 202 -10.46 -1.00 -20.72
CA ALA A 202 -10.98 -0.88 -22.10
C ALA A 202 -10.00 -0.13 -23.02
N VAL A 203 -9.42 0.97 -22.56
CA VAL A 203 -8.42 1.74 -23.33
C VAL A 203 -7.13 0.93 -23.53
N ALA A 204 -6.69 0.20 -22.51
CA ALA A 204 -5.52 -0.67 -22.66
C ALA A 204 -5.77 -1.75 -23.72
N ASP A 205 -6.96 -2.36 -23.75
CA ASP A 205 -7.35 -3.33 -24.78
C ASP A 205 -7.44 -2.69 -26.17
N GLU A 206 -8.06 -1.51 -26.27
CA GLU A 206 -8.23 -0.77 -27.54
C GLU A 206 -6.89 -0.45 -28.21
N PHE A 207 -5.88 -0.04 -27.44
CA PHE A 207 -4.57 0.38 -27.95
C PHE A 207 -3.49 -0.70 -27.87
N GLY A 208 -3.83 -1.90 -27.41
CA GLY A 208 -2.89 -3.00 -27.23
C GLY A 208 -1.79 -2.67 -26.20
N LEU A 209 -2.16 -1.97 -25.14
CA LEU A 209 -1.32 -1.62 -23.99
C LEU A 209 -1.47 -2.69 -22.88
N LEU A 210 -0.50 -2.72 -21.97
CA LEU A 210 -0.59 -3.52 -20.75
C LEU A 210 -1.14 -2.68 -19.60
N LEU A 211 -2.04 -3.24 -18.81
CA LEU A 211 -2.54 -2.63 -17.58
C LEU A 211 -1.82 -3.25 -16.38
N GLY A 212 -1.03 -2.44 -15.66
CA GLY A 212 -0.40 -2.76 -14.39
C GLY A 212 -1.15 -2.13 -13.23
N LEU A 213 -1.46 -2.91 -12.21
CA LEU A 213 -2.04 -2.39 -10.96
C LEU A 213 -1.06 -2.47 -9.81
N ASP A 214 -0.85 -1.35 -9.13
CA ASP A 214 -0.12 -1.30 -7.87
C ASP A 214 -1.09 -1.52 -6.70
N GLU A 215 -1.17 -2.75 -6.23
CA GLU A 215 -1.96 -3.12 -5.05
C GLU A 215 -1.09 -3.31 -3.79
N VAL A 216 0.10 -2.73 -3.78
CA VAL A 216 1.05 -2.80 -2.65
C VAL A 216 0.41 -2.36 -1.34
N GLN A 217 -0.42 -1.32 -1.36
CA GLN A 217 -1.03 -0.78 -0.13
C GLN A 217 -2.47 -1.23 0.08
N ILE A 218 -3.27 -1.34 -0.99
CA ILE A 218 -4.71 -1.61 -0.88
C ILE A 218 -5.07 -3.09 -1.03
N GLY A 219 -4.17 -3.91 -1.54
CA GLY A 219 -4.37 -5.34 -1.70
C GLY A 219 -4.42 -6.12 -0.39
N MET A 220 -4.44 -7.44 -0.48
CA MET A 220 -4.42 -8.37 0.64
C MET A 220 -5.55 -8.14 1.66
N GLY A 221 -6.76 -7.92 1.17
CA GLY A 221 -7.96 -7.84 2.02
C GLY A 221 -8.32 -6.44 2.50
N ARG A 222 -7.43 -5.44 2.37
CA ARG A 222 -7.64 -4.10 2.94
C ARG A 222 -8.86 -3.38 2.37
N SER A 223 -9.23 -3.63 1.12
CA SER A 223 -10.43 -3.07 0.49
C SER A 223 -11.74 -3.79 0.87
N GLY A 224 -11.69 -4.88 1.66
CA GLY A 224 -12.81 -5.78 1.91
C GLY A 224 -12.92 -6.92 0.89
N LYS A 225 -12.15 -6.88 -0.21
CA LYS A 225 -11.87 -8.01 -1.11
C LYS A 225 -10.39 -8.32 -1.08
N LEU A 226 -9.98 -9.51 -1.50
CA LEU A 226 -8.56 -9.88 -1.49
C LEU A 226 -7.73 -8.88 -2.30
N TRP A 227 -8.25 -8.49 -3.46
CA TRP A 227 -7.65 -7.49 -4.35
C TRP A 227 -8.65 -6.38 -4.68
N ALA A 228 -8.20 -5.13 -4.69
CA ALA A 228 -9.08 -3.97 -4.87
C ALA A 228 -9.70 -3.91 -6.28
N HIS A 229 -8.99 -4.37 -7.32
CA HIS A 229 -9.51 -4.41 -8.69
C HIS A 229 -10.78 -5.27 -8.84
N GLN A 230 -10.99 -6.24 -7.92
CA GLN A 230 -12.18 -7.08 -7.91
C GLN A 230 -13.47 -6.27 -7.70
N TRP A 231 -13.41 -5.08 -7.08
CA TRP A 231 -14.55 -4.17 -6.96
C TRP A 231 -14.97 -3.57 -8.32
N ALA A 232 -14.00 -3.34 -9.20
CA ALA A 232 -14.27 -2.86 -10.55
C ALA A 232 -14.69 -3.99 -11.51
N GLY A 233 -14.45 -5.26 -11.15
CA GLY A 233 -14.71 -6.42 -12.01
C GLY A 233 -13.78 -6.47 -13.22
N ILE A 234 -12.55 -5.98 -13.08
CA ILE A 234 -11.53 -6.02 -14.14
C ILE A 234 -10.38 -6.92 -13.74
N GLU A 235 -9.59 -7.34 -14.72
CA GLU A 235 -8.34 -8.05 -14.53
C GLU A 235 -7.19 -7.28 -15.18
N PRO A 236 -6.12 -6.98 -14.43
CA PRO A 236 -4.90 -6.41 -15.03
C PRO A 236 -4.12 -7.49 -15.79
N ASP A 237 -3.10 -7.07 -16.54
CA ASP A 237 -2.12 -7.97 -17.16
C ASP A 237 -1.04 -8.37 -16.15
N VAL A 238 -0.71 -7.44 -15.25
CA VAL A 238 0.29 -7.63 -14.19
C VAL A 238 -0.06 -6.77 -12.98
N MET A 239 0.28 -7.25 -11.78
CA MET A 239 0.02 -6.54 -10.52
C MET A 239 1.20 -6.67 -9.59
N SER A 240 1.53 -5.59 -8.89
CA SER A 240 2.47 -5.60 -7.77
C SER A 240 1.74 -5.72 -6.44
N ALA A 241 2.29 -6.50 -5.52
CA ALA A 241 1.82 -6.67 -4.16
C ALA A 241 2.99 -6.65 -3.17
N ALA A 242 2.79 -6.13 -1.97
CA ALA A 242 3.74 -6.17 -0.87
C ALA A 242 3.01 -5.87 0.46
N LYS A 243 3.69 -5.27 1.43
CA LYS A 243 3.11 -4.83 2.72
C LYS A 243 2.28 -5.95 3.38
N GLY A 244 0.97 -5.89 3.24
CA GLY A 244 0.05 -6.86 3.84
C GLY A 244 0.28 -8.32 3.48
N ILE A 245 0.97 -8.61 2.36
CA ILE A 245 1.26 -9.99 1.92
C ILE A 245 2.14 -10.75 2.91
N GLY A 246 3.03 -10.04 3.62
CA GLY A 246 3.92 -10.62 4.63
C GLY A 246 3.45 -10.48 6.07
N GLY A 247 2.33 -9.74 6.31
CA GLY A 247 1.80 -9.53 7.66
C GLY A 247 2.75 -8.81 8.62
N GLY A 248 3.67 -7.99 8.09
CA GLY A 248 4.76 -7.32 8.81
C GLY A 248 6.14 -7.89 8.47
N PHE A 249 6.24 -9.10 7.92
CA PHE A 249 7.49 -9.64 7.40
C PHE A 249 7.78 -9.10 5.98
N PRO A 250 9.04 -8.73 5.65
CA PRO A 250 9.38 -8.24 4.31
C PRO A 250 9.10 -9.28 3.22
N LEU A 251 8.10 -8.99 2.39
CA LEU A 251 7.70 -9.80 1.25
C LEU A 251 7.02 -8.91 0.21
N GLY A 252 7.34 -9.12 -1.05
CA GLY A 252 6.68 -8.53 -2.21
C GLY A 252 6.47 -9.58 -3.29
N ALA A 253 5.60 -9.28 -4.24
CA ALA A 253 5.31 -10.17 -5.35
C ALA A 253 4.88 -9.38 -6.59
N ILE A 254 5.18 -9.98 -7.76
CA ILE A 254 4.59 -9.64 -9.04
C ILE A 254 3.69 -10.80 -9.42
N LEU A 255 2.43 -10.51 -9.68
CA LEU A 255 1.44 -11.47 -10.17
C LEU A 255 1.14 -11.13 -11.62
N ALA A 256 1.24 -12.08 -12.54
CA ALA A 256 1.11 -11.80 -13.96
C ALA A 256 0.35 -12.90 -14.71
N LYS A 257 -0.40 -12.48 -15.74
CA LYS A 257 -0.97 -13.39 -16.72
C LYS A 257 0.13 -14.07 -17.55
N GLU A 258 -0.16 -15.23 -18.10
CA GLU A 258 0.79 -16.02 -18.89
C GLU A 258 1.44 -15.24 -20.02
N HIS A 259 0.66 -14.40 -20.74
CA HIS A 259 1.17 -13.61 -21.87
C HIS A 259 2.22 -12.57 -21.46
N VAL A 260 2.31 -12.21 -20.17
CA VAL A 260 3.36 -11.37 -19.59
C VAL A 260 4.45 -12.26 -18.98
N ALA A 261 4.06 -13.19 -18.12
CA ALA A 261 4.96 -13.99 -17.30
C ALA A 261 5.95 -14.83 -18.14
N LYS A 262 5.51 -15.41 -19.27
CA LYS A 262 6.34 -16.24 -20.16
C LYS A 262 7.56 -15.54 -20.76
N HIS A 263 7.59 -14.21 -20.72
CA HIS A 263 8.71 -13.40 -21.22
C HIS A 263 9.79 -13.14 -20.18
N LEU A 264 9.51 -13.39 -18.89
CA LEU A 264 10.51 -13.36 -17.81
C LEU A 264 11.23 -14.72 -17.71
N LYS A 265 12.10 -14.97 -18.67
CA LYS A 265 12.90 -16.20 -18.79
C LYS A 265 14.12 -16.19 -17.84
N PRO A 266 14.78 -17.34 -17.60
CA PRO A 266 16.02 -17.40 -16.83
C PRO A 266 17.03 -16.33 -17.28
N GLY A 267 17.60 -15.60 -16.30
CA GLY A 267 18.57 -14.52 -16.52
C GLY A 267 17.97 -13.13 -16.83
N THR A 268 16.66 -12.99 -17.05
CA THR A 268 16.05 -11.69 -17.36
C THR A 268 15.73 -10.84 -16.13
N HIS A 269 15.41 -11.48 -15.02
CA HIS A 269 15.14 -10.87 -13.72
C HIS A 269 15.57 -11.80 -12.60
N GLY A 270 15.85 -11.24 -11.41
CA GLY A 270 16.30 -12.04 -10.28
C GLY A 270 16.32 -11.25 -8.97
N THR A 271 16.44 -11.98 -7.88
CA THR A 271 16.57 -11.47 -6.52
C THR A 271 17.35 -12.47 -5.69
N THR A 272 18.14 -12.00 -4.73
CA THR A 272 18.84 -12.88 -3.80
C THR A 272 17.89 -13.48 -2.77
N TYR A 273 17.10 -12.64 -2.10
CA TYR A 273 16.25 -13.04 -0.96
C TYR A 273 14.79 -13.27 -1.30
N GLY A 274 14.28 -12.70 -2.39
CA GLY A 274 12.87 -12.83 -2.76
C GLY A 274 12.49 -14.31 -2.95
N GLY A 275 11.37 -14.71 -2.35
CA GLY A 275 10.91 -16.10 -2.37
C GLY A 275 11.61 -17.04 -1.38
N ASN A 276 12.38 -16.50 -0.41
CA ASN A 276 13.03 -17.33 0.60
C ASN A 276 11.99 -18.10 1.45
N PRO A 277 12.38 -19.28 1.99
CA PRO A 277 11.47 -20.11 2.79
C PRO A 277 10.77 -19.38 3.94
N LEU A 278 11.50 -18.51 4.65
CA LEU A 278 10.98 -17.83 5.83
C LEU A 278 9.88 -16.80 5.46
N ALA A 279 10.16 -15.95 4.48
CA ALA A 279 9.18 -14.97 3.98
C ALA A 279 7.94 -15.66 3.40
N CYS A 280 8.13 -16.76 2.66
CA CYS A 280 7.02 -17.51 2.08
C CYS A 280 6.20 -18.29 3.13
N ALA A 281 6.82 -18.73 4.23
CA ALA A 281 6.09 -19.29 5.36
C ALA A 281 5.20 -18.22 6.01
N ALA A 282 5.72 -17.01 6.21
CA ALA A 282 4.93 -15.87 6.69
C ALA A 282 3.75 -15.56 5.74
N GLY A 283 4.01 -15.45 4.43
CA GLY A 283 2.96 -15.20 3.43
C GLY A 283 1.89 -16.30 3.39
N ASN A 284 2.27 -17.56 3.54
CA ASN A 284 1.31 -18.68 3.64
C ASN A 284 0.42 -18.55 4.87
N ALA A 285 0.99 -18.22 6.04
CA ALA A 285 0.24 -18.01 7.27
C ALA A 285 -0.72 -16.80 7.17
N VAL A 286 -0.29 -15.72 6.52
CA VAL A 286 -1.18 -14.58 6.23
C VAL A 286 -2.36 -14.99 5.36
N LEU A 287 -2.13 -15.75 4.29
CA LEU A 287 -3.21 -16.27 3.45
C LEU A 287 -4.14 -17.25 4.19
N ASP A 288 -3.62 -18.05 5.13
CA ASP A 288 -4.46 -18.90 5.97
C ASP A 288 -5.49 -18.08 6.76
N ILE A 289 -5.09 -16.91 7.25
CA ILE A 289 -5.94 -16.00 8.01
C ILE A 289 -6.92 -15.27 7.09
N ILE A 290 -6.40 -14.61 6.06
CA ILE A 290 -7.21 -13.71 5.20
C ILE A 290 -8.23 -14.48 4.36
N LEU A 291 -7.90 -15.69 3.92
CA LEU A 291 -8.80 -16.54 3.13
C LEU A 291 -9.70 -17.45 4.00
N ALA A 292 -9.61 -17.34 5.33
CA ALA A 292 -10.54 -18.06 6.20
C ALA A 292 -12.00 -17.64 5.91
N PRO A 293 -12.95 -18.56 5.90
CA PRO A 293 -14.36 -18.25 5.64
C PRO A 293 -14.89 -17.12 6.52
N GLY A 294 -15.50 -16.12 5.91
CA GLY A 294 -16.08 -14.95 6.58
C GLY A 294 -15.09 -13.88 7.04
N PHE A 295 -13.77 -14.06 6.88
CA PHE A 295 -12.78 -13.05 7.31
C PHE A 295 -12.96 -11.74 6.54
N LEU A 296 -12.98 -11.77 5.21
CA LEU A 296 -13.14 -10.56 4.38
C LEU A 296 -14.52 -9.91 4.56
N ASP A 297 -15.58 -10.67 4.80
CA ASP A 297 -16.90 -10.14 5.16
C ASP A 297 -16.84 -9.39 6.50
N GLY A 298 -16.06 -9.92 7.45
CA GLY A 298 -15.75 -9.25 8.71
C GLY A 298 -15.02 -7.91 8.50
N VAL A 299 -14.01 -7.89 7.65
CA VAL A 299 -13.27 -6.67 7.27
C VAL A 299 -14.21 -5.63 6.68
N ASP A 300 -15.05 -6.00 5.70
CA ASP A 300 -16.00 -5.08 5.06
C ASP A 300 -17.03 -4.53 6.07
N ARG A 301 -17.55 -5.38 6.98
CA ARG A 301 -18.46 -4.93 8.04
C ARG A 301 -17.83 -3.89 8.95
N VAL A 302 -16.62 -4.13 9.47
CA VAL A 302 -15.93 -3.21 10.36
C VAL A 302 -15.51 -1.94 9.60
N ALA A 303 -15.09 -2.06 8.35
CA ALA A 303 -14.77 -0.90 7.50
C ALA A 303 -15.99 0.02 7.32
N ARG A 304 -17.16 -0.52 7.05
CA ARG A 304 -18.41 0.27 6.95
C ARG A 304 -18.81 0.89 8.28
N HIS A 305 -18.55 0.20 9.40
CA HIS A 305 -18.81 0.75 10.73
C HIS A 305 -17.89 1.95 11.00
N LEU A 306 -16.59 1.80 10.80
CA LEU A 306 -15.60 2.87 10.96
C LEU A 306 -15.89 4.05 10.01
N TRP A 307 -16.22 3.77 8.75
CA TRP A 307 -16.60 4.79 7.77
C TRP A 307 -17.75 5.67 8.25
N ARG A 308 -18.86 5.05 8.72
CA ARG A 308 -20.01 5.81 9.26
C ARG A 308 -19.62 6.64 10.48
N GLY A 309 -18.78 6.09 11.35
CA GLY A 309 -18.27 6.82 12.51
C GLY A 309 -17.42 8.03 12.13
N LEU A 310 -16.58 7.91 11.10
CA LEU A 310 -15.76 9.01 10.58
C LEU A 310 -16.62 10.10 9.92
N LEU A 311 -17.65 9.74 9.15
CA LEU A 311 -18.60 10.71 8.59
C LEU A 311 -19.30 11.50 9.69
N ALA A 312 -19.85 10.81 10.71
CA ALA A 312 -20.48 11.47 11.86
C ALA A 312 -19.49 12.34 12.65
N LEU A 313 -18.20 11.95 12.71
CA LEU A 313 -17.15 12.77 13.32
C LEU A 313 -16.89 14.03 12.50
N ALA A 314 -16.82 13.93 11.17
CA ALA A 314 -16.65 15.07 10.26
C ALA A 314 -17.84 16.06 10.38
N GLU A 315 -19.07 15.56 10.41
CA GLU A 315 -20.28 16.38 10.59
C GLU A 315 -20.27 17.16 11.91
N ARG A 316 -19.70 16.60 12.98
CA ARG A 316 -19.56 17.30 14.27
C ARG A 316 -18.37 18.26 14.33
N ASN A 317 -17.46 18.21 13.35
CA ASN A 317 -16.26 19.04 13.28
C ASN A 317 -16.09 19.71 11.91
N PRO A 318 -17.14 20.42 11.40
CA PRO A 318 -17.10 21.00 10.05
C PRO A 318 -16.10 22.15 9.91
N ASP A 319 -15.62 22.68 11.03
CA ASP A 319 -14.56 23.70 11.11
C ASP A 319 -13.16 23.12 10.87
N LEU A 320 -12.93 21.85 11.18
CA LEU A 320 -11.63 21.18 11.07
C LEU A 320 -11.56 20.22 9.90
N VAL A 321 -12.64 19.45 9.67
CA VAL A 321 -12.68 18.37 8.69
C VAL A 321 -13.37 18.85 7.42
N GLU A 322 -12.68 18.69 6.28
CA GLU A 322 -13.23 19.01 4.96
C GLU A 322 -13.91 17.80 4.33
N ASP A 323 -13.28 16.60 4.44
CA ASP A 323 -13.74 15.41 3.74
C ASP A 323 -13.26 14.13 4.45
N VAL A 324 -14.01 13.05 4.27
CA VAL A 324 -13.63 11.67 4.61
C VAL A 324 -13.59 10.85 3.34
N ARG A 325 -12.51 10.13 3.10
CA ARG A 325 -12.28 9.38 1.85
C ARG A 325 -11.60 8.04 2.10
N GLY A 326 -11.63 7.15 1.11
CA GLY A 326 -10.95 5.86 1.18
C GLY A 326 -11.79 4.70 0.69
N ALA A 327 -11.27 3.48 0.91
CA ALA A 327 -11.95 2.22 0.60
C ALA A 327 -11.56 1.16 1.62
N GLY A 328 -12.53 0.38 2.09
CA GLY A 328 -12.29 -0.65 3.09
C GLY A 328 -11.67 -0.06 4.37
N LEU A 329 -10.57 -0.67 4.83
CA LEU A 329 -9.77 -0.21 5.98
C LEU A 329 -8.54 0.63 5.55
N LEU A 330 -8.60 1.33 4.45
CA LEU A 330 -7.70 2.41 4.05
C LEU A 330 -8.51 3.70 3.97
N LEU A 331 -8.54 4.46 5.06
CA LEU A 331 -9.40 5.62 5.23
C LEU A 331 -8.58 6.88 5.49
N GLY A 332 -9.11 8.03 5.15
CA GLY A 332 -8.46 9.31 5.31
C GLY A 332 -9.42 10.40 5.76
N ILE A 333 -8.94 11.27 6.64
CA ILE A 333 -9.61 12.49 7.06
C ILE A 333 -8.84 13.66 6.49
N LYS A 334 -9.44 14.40 5.57
CA LYS A 334 -8.88 15.62 5.01
C LYS A 334 -9.20 16.79 5.91
N LEU A 335 -8.17 17.53 6.31
CA LEU A 335 -8.35 18.75 7.09
C LEU A 335 -8.58 19.96 6.17
N ARG A 336 -9.30 20.95 6.71
CA ARG A 336 -9.47 22.25 6.09
C ARG A 336 -8.15 23.03 6.05
N GLU A 337 -8.08 24.00 5.16
CA GLU A 337 -6.99 24.95 5.11
C GLU A 337 -6.82 25.66 6.47
N GLY A 338 -5.58 25.90 6.87
CA GLY A 338 -5.25 26.48 8.18
C GLY A 338 -4.93 25.45 9.27
N PHE A 339 -5.24 24.17 9.07
CA PHE A 339 -4.87 23.06 9.95
C PHE A 339 -3.94 22.09 9.23
N LEU A 340 -3.02 21.45 9.95
CA LEU A 340 -2.10 20.49 9.37
C LEU A 340 -2.43 19.05 9.84
N ASN A 341 -2.39 18.11 8.91
CA ASN A 341 -2.56 16.70 9.22
C ASN A 341 -1.48 16.15 10.17
N THR A 342 -0.26 16.73 10.15
CA THR A 342 0.81 16.41 11.09
C THR A 342 0.48 16.83 12.52
N ASP A 343 -0.21 17.95 12.69
CA ASP A 343 -0.64 18.44 14.01
C ASP A 343 -1.76 17.57 14.56
N LEU A 344 -2.71 17.15 13.71
CA LEU A 344 -3.74 16.18 14.09
C LEU A 344 -3.11 14.82 14.41
N GLN A 345 -2.10 14.38 13.66
CA GLN A 345 -1.36 13.16 13.95
C GLN A 345 -0.72 13.23 15.35
N ALA A 346 -0.03 14.32 15.65
CA ALA A 346 0.58 14.53 16.97
C ALA A 346 -0.47 14.57 18.11
N ALA A 347 -1.60 15.22 17.86
CA ALA A 347 -2.73 15.26 18.80
C ALA A 347 -3.33 13.87 19.03
N ALA A 348 -3.52 13.08 17.97
CA ALA A 348 -4.01 11.71 18.07
C ALA A 348 -3.03 10.78 18.82
N VAL A 349 -1.73 10.91 18.57
CA VAL A 349 -0.68 10.20 19.30
C VAL A 349 -0.72 10.54 20.81
N ALA A 350 -0.93 11.80 21.16
CA ALA A 350 -1.06 12.22 22.57
C ALA A 350 -2.29 11.61 23.26
N GLU A 351 -3.32 11.24 22.49
CA GLU A 351 -4.52 10.53 22.99
C GLU A 351 -4.37 8.99 22.92
N GLY A 352 -3.26 8.46 22.37
CA GLY A 352 -3.00 7.03 22.30
C GLY A 352 -3.41 6.38 20.97
N LEU A 353 -3.65 7.15 19.90
CA LEU A 353 -3.95 6.63 18.56
C LEU A 353 -2.79 6.90 17.61
N LEU A 354 -2.23 5.83 17.03
CA LEU A 354 -1.24 5.94 15.95
C LEU A 354 -1.95 6.02 14.60
N SER A 355 -1.51 6.96 13.78
CA SER A 355 -2.01 7.21 12.44
C SER A 355 -0.89 7.77 11.58
N VAL A 356 -1.11 7.97 10.29
CA VAL A 356 -0.05 8.40 9.36
C VAL A 356 -0.50 9.59 8.53
N ALA A 357 0.25 10.69 8.59
CA ALA A 357 0.03 11.81 7.68
C ALA A 357 0.30 11.39 6.22
N ALA A 358 -0.61 11.76 5.32
CA ALA A 358 -0.52 11.50 3.88
C ALA A 358 -0.60 12.82 3.08
N GLY A 359 -0.45 12.74 1.78
CA GLY A 359 -0.57 13.92 0.89
C GLY A 359 -1.92 14.61 1.00
N GLN A 360 -2.03 15.79 0.39
CA GLN A 360 -3.27 16.59 0.34
C GLN A 360 -3.89 16.90 1.72
N ASN A 361 -3.05 17.05 2.75
CA ASN A 361 -3.47 17.37 4.12
C ASN A 361 -4.42 16.31 4.74
N VAL A 362 -4.18 15.03 4.45
CA VAL A 362 -4.99 13.90 4.92
C VAL A 362 -4.30 13.18 6.07
N LEU A 363 -5.02 12.91 7.15
CA LEU A 363 -4.63 11.93 8.17
C LEU A 363 -5.15 10.56 7.73
N ARG A 364 -4.23 9.62 7.49
CA ARG A 364 -4.55 8.26 7.02
C ARG A 364 -4.69 7.30 8.20
N LEU A 365 -5.73 6.47 8.12
CA LEU A 365 -6.03 5.36 8.99
C LEU A 365 -5.95 4.06 8.19
N ALA A 366 -5.07 3.16 8.61
CA ALA A 366 -4.85 1.86 7.97
C ALA A 366 -4.65 0.78 9.06
N PRO A 367 -5.68 0.51 9.89
CA PRO A 367 -5.56 -0.45 10.99
C PRO A 367 -5.30 -1.87 10.51
N PRO A 368 -4.88 -2.80 11.37
CA PRO A 368 -4.91 -4.23 11.07
C PRO A 368 -6.30 -4.68 10.64
N LEU A 369 -6.37 -5.70 9.76
CA LEU A 369 -7.65 -6.20 9.24
C LEU A 369 -8.47 -6.97 10.29
N ILE A 370 -7.84 -7.32 11.41
CA ILE A 370 -8.43 -8.06 12.52
C ILE A 370 -9.14 -7.16 13.55
N ILE A 371 -9.15 -5.82 13.37
CA ILE A 371 -9.81 -4.93 14.32
C ILE A 371 -11.29 -5.27 14.48
N THR A 372 -11.78 -5.05 15.68
CA THR A 372 -13.18 -5.19 16.06
C THR A 372 -13.93 -3.86 15.93
N GLU A 373 -15.27 -3.91 15.93
CA GLU A 373 -16.09 -2.68 16.02
C GLU A 373 -15.85 -1.91 17.33
N ALA A 374 -15.51 -2.61 18.43
CA ALA A 374 -15.14 -1.96 19.69
C ALA A 374 -13.83 -1.15 19.55
N GLU A 375 -12.83 -1.71 18.87
CA GLU A 375 -11.58 -0.98 18.60
C GLU A 375 -11.77 0.15 17.58
N ALA A 376 -12.68 -0.01 16.62
CA ALA A 376 -13.07 1.07 15.73
C ALA A 376 -13.74 2.22 16.51
N ASN A 377 -14.63 1.93 17.47
CA ASN A 377 -15.23 2.94 18.35
C ASN A 377 -14.19 3.61 19.24
N GLU A 378 -13.26 2.85 19.84
CA GLU A 378 -12.15 3.41 20.63
C GLU A 378 -11.32 4.39 19.78
N ALA A 379 -11.01 4.02 18.52
CA ALA A 379 -10.27 4.90 17.61
C ALA A 379 -11.03 6.19 17.30
N LEU A 380 -12.34 6.12 17.08
CA LEU A 380 -13.19 7.29 16.84
C LEU A 380 -13.20 8.24 18.06
N ASP A 381 -13.27 7.70 19.28
CA ASP A 381 -13.22 8.48 20.52
C ASP A 381 -11.84 9.14 20.72
N LEU A 382 -10.75 8.39 20.47
CA LEU A 382 -9.39 8.92 20.53
C LEU A 382 -9.19 10.05 19.51
N LEU A 383 -9.70 9.86 18.31
CA LEU A 383 -9.64 10.85 17.23
C LEU A 383 -10.47 12.10 17.53
N ALA A 384 -11.66 11.93 18.12
CA ALA A 384 -12.47 13.05 18.59
C ALA A 384 -11.74 13.92 19.62
N ARG A 385 -11.05 13.27 20.58
CA ARG A 385 -10.20 13.99 21.55
C ARG A 385 -9.02 14.67 20.86
N GLY A 386 -8.39 14.01 19.86
CA GLY A 386 -7.33 14.61 19.05
C GLY A 386 -7.77 15.87 18.30
N LEU A 387 -8.98 15.85 17.68
CA LEU A 387 -9.56 17.03 17.04
C LEU A 387 -9.83 18.16 18.02
N ASN A 388 -10.36 17.87 19.22
CA ASN A 388 -10.57 18.87 20.27
C ASN A 388 -9.25 19.49 20.74
N ARG A 389 -8.20 18.67 20.87
CA ARG A 389 -6.86 19.14 21.21
C ARG A 389 -6.27 20.05 20.13
N LEU A 390 -6.44 19.69 18.85
CA LEU A 390 -6.03 20.50 17.72
C LEU A 390 -6.75 21.86 17.73
N ARG A 391 -8.07 21.87 17.95
CA ARG A 391 -8.88 23.09 18.03
C ARG A 391 -8.41 24.00 19.16
N ALA A 392 -8.15 23.44 20.35
CA ALA A 392 -7.66 24.20 21.49
C ALA A 392 -6.28 24.83 21.22
N ALA A 393 -5.36 24.09 20.60
CA ALA A 393 -4.03 24.58 20.26
C ALA A 393 -4.04 25.74 19.23
N THR A 394 -5.00 25.74 18.30
CA THR A 394 -5.13 26.79 17.29
C THR A 394 -5.91 28.02 17.76
N SER A 395 -6.74 27.87 18.80
CA SER A 395 -7.50 28.97 19.41
C SER A 395 -6.65 29.87 20.34
N ILE A 396 -5.43 29.43 20.69
CA ILE A 396 -4.48 30.26 21.45
C ILE A 396 -3.78 31.17 20.42
N PRO A 397 -3.92 32.52 20.50
CA PRO A 397 -3.17 33.42 19.64
C PRO A 397 -1.67 33.08 19.78
N LYS A 398 -0.97 32.85 18.68
CA LYS A 398 0.50 32.79 18.69
C LYS A 398 0.98 34.12 19.24
N ALA A 399 1.21 34.19 20.56
CA ALA A 399 1.88 35.33 21.17
C ALA A 399 3.20 35.49 20.41
N ALA A 400 3.39 36.68 19.86
CA ALA A 400 4.50 37.05 19.03
C ALA A 400 5.82 36.54 19.65
N ALA A 401 6.44 35.58 19.01
CA ALA A 401 7.82 35.27 19.25
C ALA A 401 8.60 36.45 18.65
N GLN A 402 8.94 37.40 19.53
CA GLN A 402 9.95 38.41 19.29
C GLN A 402 11.33 37.80 19.50
#